data_b13eb5b48cc95485f5dda51979ff7334
#
_entry.id   b13eb5b48cc95485f5dda51979ff7334
#
_cell.length_a   1.000
_cell.length_b   1.000
_cell.length_c   1.000
_cell.angle_alpha   90.00
_cell.angle_beta   90.00
_cell.angle_gamma   90.00
#
_symmetry.space_group_name_H-M   'P 1'
#
loop_
_entity.id
_entity.type
_entity.pdbx_description
1 polymer ?
#
loop_
_entity_poly.entity_id
_entity_poly.type
_entity_poly.pdbx_seq_one_letter_code
_entity_poly.pdbx_strand_id
1 'polypeptide(L)'
;MGKNKYFSTKSVFGQLISLIDDSMIQKAVEKYNSDRYVKRFKSRDHLFSMIFCCIEKCNSLREVSGGMLGLSGKEETVRINSLPKKSTLSDANKGRKVDFFEEIYTNLLEKYGFILSDSRIKEALSKNVKIVDSTTISLFKDILKCVGRKSVDGKSKGGIKSHSVINADEKVPSLVWFTSAATHDHQFLKKIKCDDRTVYF
;
A
#
# COMPACT_ATOMS: atom_id res chain seq x y z
N MET A 1 6.25 -17.91 39.40
CA MET A 1 6.94 -17.78 38.10
C MET A 1 6.32 -16.62 37.32
N GLY A 2 6.97 -15.47 37.30
CA GLY A 2 6.46 -14.29 36.58
C GLY A 2 6.53 -14.53 35.09
N LYS A 3 5.40 -14.45 34.40
CA LYS A 3 5.35 -14.45 32.93
C LYS A 3 6.10 -13.23 32.44
N ASN A 4 7.18 -13.45 31.70
CA ASN A 4 7.95 -12.38 31.04
C ASN A 4 6.98 -11.55 30.18
N LYS A 5 6.70 -10.32 30.58
CA LYS A 5 5.83 -9.36 29.88
C LYS A 5 6.34 -8.94 28.50
N TYR A 6 7.53 -9.38 28.12
CA TYR A 6 8.21 -8.94 26.88
C TYR A 6 8.05 -9.86 25.67
N PHE A 7 7.48 -11.06 25.83
CA PHE A 7 7.20 -11.93 24.69
C PHE A 7 5.72 -11.89 24.38
N SER A 8 5.37 -11.09 23.36
CA SER A 8 4.06 -11.16 22.74
C SER A 8 3.89 -12.56 22.11
N THR A 9 2.79 -13.24 22.42
CA THR A 9 2.43 -14.51 21.77
C THR A 9 2.02 -14.32 20.31
N LYS A 10 1.86 -13.05 19.87
CA LYS A 10 1.51 -12.70 18.49
C LYS A 10 2.76 -12.70 17.60
N SER A 11 2.63 -13.23 16.40
CA SER A 11 3.65 -13.10 15.35
C SER A 11 3.92 -11.62 15.03
N VAL A 12 5.09 -11.32 14.44
CA VAL A 12 5.42 -9.96 13.98
C VAL A 12 4.32 -9.43 13.04
N PHE A 13 3.86 -10.26 12.12
CA PHE A 13 2.73 -9.93 11.25
C PHE A 13 1.48 -9.56 12.06
N GLY A 14 1.10 -10.38 13.05
CA GLY A 14 -0.05 -10.11 13.92
C GLY A 14 0.09 -8.82 14.73
N GLN A 15 1.30 -8.45 15.14
CA GLN A 15 1.57 -7.18 15.80
C GLN A 15 1.40 -6.00 14.84
N LEU A 16 1.97 -6.09 13.63
CA LEU A 16 1.85 -5.03 12.62
C LEU A 16 0.40 -4.75 12.21
N ILE A 17 -0.37 -5.78 11.89
CA ILE A 17 -1.78 -5.58 11.54
C ILE A 17 -2.65 -5.11 12.70
N SER A 18 -2.20 -5.30 13.96
CA SER A 18 -2.91 -4.77 15.13
C SER A 18 -2.84 -3.23 15.24
N LEU A 19 -1.93 -2.57 14.52
CA LEU A 19 -1.88 -1.13 14.40
C LEU A 19 -3.05 -0.55 13.60
N ILE A 20 -3.69 -1.39 12.77
CA ILE A 20 -4.86 -0.99 11.98
C ILE A 20 -6.12 -1.29 12.78
N ASP A 21 -6.83 -0.26 13.19
CA ASP A 21 -8.06 -0.42 13.97
C ASP A 21 -9.20 -1.00 13.12
N ASP A 22 -10.00 -1.88 13.72
CA ASP A 22 -11.20 -2.40 13.06
C ASP A 22 -12.21 -1.32 12.70
N SER A 23 -12.33 -0.29 13.52
CA SER A 23 -13.19 0.87 13.25
C SER A 23 -12.76 1.66 12.01
N MET A 24 -11.45 1.77 11.77
CA MET A 24 -10.88 2.41 10.59
C MET A 24 -11.25 1.61 9.32
N ILE A 25 -11.08 0.29 9.38
CA ILE A 25 -11.44 -0.61 8.28
C ILE A 25 -12.95 -0.52 8.01
N GLN A 26 -13.78 -0.59 9.06
CA GLN A 26 -15.23 -0.59 8.93
C GLN A 26 -15.74 0.71 8.29
N LYS A 27 -15.24 1.87 8.72
CA LYS A 27 -15.58 3.17 8.10
C LYS A 27 -15.24 3.21 6.61
N ALA A 28 -14.06 2.71 6.23
CA ALA A 28 -13.67 2.64 4.82
C ALA A 28 -14.52 1.65 4.02
N VAL A 29 -14.89 0.49 4.60
CA VAL A 29 -15.80 -0.47 3.98
C VAL A 29 -17.16 0.16 3.69
N GLU A 30 -17.73 0.87 4.66
CA GLU A 30 -19.03 1.55 4.53
C GLU A 30 -18.96 2.68 3.49
N LYS A 31 -17.96 3.56 3.58
CA LYS A 31 -17.78 4.70 2.67
C LYS A 31 -17.68 4.27 1.20
N TYR A 32 -16.97 3.21 0.90
CA TYR A 32 -16.74 2.74 -0.48
C TYR A 32 -17.58 1.54 -0.90
N ASN A 33 -18.45 1.02 0.00
CA ASN A 33 -19.24 -0.18 -0.21
C ASN A 33 -18.40 -1.37 -0.69
N SER A 34 -17.17 -1.50 -0.16
CA SER A 34 -16.16 -2.42 -0.70
C SER A 34 -16.46 -3.90 -0.43
N ASP A 35 -17.38 -4.20 0.50
CA ASP A 35 -17.86 -5.54 0.81
C ASP A 35 -19.27 -5.85 0.24
N ARG A 36 -19.80 -4.96 -0.61
CA ARG A 36 -21.09 -5.21 -1.26
C ARG A 36 -21.02 -6.48 -2.10
N TYR A 37 -21.98 -7.38 -1.90
CA TYR A 37 -22.08 -8.70 -2.54
C TYR A 37 -20.91 -9.66 -2.22
N VAL A 38 -20.03 -9.33 -1.29
CA VAL A 38 -18.94 -10.22 -0.86
C VAL A 38 -19.41 -11.12 0.29
N LYS A 39 -19.41 -12.44 0.08
CA LYS A 39 -19.91 -13.41 1.06
C LYS A 39 -18.87 -13.77 2.14
N ARG A 40 -17.67 -14.13 1.73
CA ARG A 40 -16.64 -14.70 2.64
C ARG A 40 -15.40 -13.85 2.73
N PHE A 41 -14.68 -13.65 1.64
CA PHE A 41 -13.38 -12.96 1.63
C PHE A 41 -13.57 -11.44 1.61
N LYS A 42 -13.73 -10.86 2.81
CA LYS A 42 -14.01 -9.44 3.03
C LYS A 42 -12.81 -8.55 2.72
N SER A 43 -13.04 -7.25 2.61
CA SER A 43 -12.01 -6.23 2.33
C SER A 43 -10.91 -6.21 3.38
N ARG A 44 -11.23 -6.49 4.63
CA ARG A 44 -10.27 -6.66 5.71
C ARG A 44 -9.29 -7.81 5.44
N ASP A 45 -9.81 -9.00 5.10
CA ASP A 45 -8.95 -10.17 4.81
C ASP A 45 -8.09 -9.92 3.57
N HIS A 46 -8.64 -9.21 2.58
CA HIS A 46 -7.88 -8.81 1.40
C HIS A 46 -6.75 -7.84 1.75
N LEU A 47 -7.03 -6.79 2.54
CA LEU A 47 -6.02 -5.83 3.01
C LEU A 47 -4.88 -6.56 3.73
N PHE A 48 -5.21 -7.44 4.67
CA PHE A 48 -4.20 -8.20 5.43
C PHE A 48 -3.42 -9.18 4.55
N SER A 49 -4.07 -9.78 3.54
CA SER A 49 -3.38 -10.62 2.55
C SER A 49 -2.37 -9.83 1.72
N MET A 50 -2.70 -8.60 1.34
CA MET A 50 -1.78 -7.74 0.57
C MET A 50 -0.63 -7.21 1.44
N ILE A 51 -0.89 -6.89 2.71
CA ILE A 51 0.16 -6.55 3.68
C ILE A 51 1.10 -7.75 3.89
N PHE A 52 0.56 -8.96 4.05
CA PHE A 52 1.36 -10.18 4.12
C PHE A 52 2.24 -10.35 2.88
N CYS A 53 1.68 -10.13 1.69
CA CYS A 53 2.42 -10.17 0.42
C CYS A 53 3.66 -9.26 0.44
N CYS A 54 3.50 -8.03 0.93
CA CYS A 54 4.58 -7.04 1.00
C CYS A 54 5.64 -7.42 2.04
N ILE A 55 5.23 -7.87 3.23
CA ILE A 55 6.14 -8.22 4.33
C ILE A 55 6.97 -9.47 3.97
N GLU A 56 6.31 -10.50 3.46
CA GLU A 56 6.95 -11.76 3.06
C GLU A 56 7.60 -11.71 1.67
N LYS A 57 7.54 -10.54 1.01
CA LYS A 57 8.12 -10.31 -0.33
C LYS A 57 7.66 -11.35 -1.36
N CYS A 58 6.38 -11.73 -1.32
CA CYS A 58 5.82 -12.70 -2.25
C CYS A 58 5.83 -12.16 -3.69
N ASN A 59 6.27 -12.98 -4.63
CA ASN A 59 6.35 -12.62 -6.05
C ASN A 59 5.08 -12.98 -6.84
N SER A 60 4.14 -13.70 -6.22
CA SER A 60 2.92 -14.14 -6.89
C SER A 60 1.76 -14.33 -5.91
N LEU A 61 0.53 -14.20 -6.40
CA LEU A 61 -0.68 -14.50 -5.61
C LEU A 61 -0.75 -15.98 -5.18
N ARG A 62 -0.01 -16.87 -5.83
CA ARG A 62 0.09 -18.28 -5.42
C ARG A 62 0.95 -18.40 -4.16
N GLU A 63 2.05 -17.67 -4.09
CA GLU A 63 2.90 -17.60 -2.90
C GLU A 63 2.15 -16.98 -1.72
N VAL A 64 1.39 -15.90 -1.94
CA VAL A 64 0.54 -15.31 -0.90
C VAL A 64 -0.45 -16.33 -0.37
N SER A 65 -1.18 -17.02 -1.25
CA SER A 65 -2.16 -18.04 -0.86
C SER A 65 -1.51 -19.19 -0.11
N GLY A 66 -0.34 -19.67 -0.56
CA GLY A 66 0.42 -20.74 0.08
C GLY A 66 0.99 -20.33 1.44
N GLY A 67 1.60 -19.15 1.54
CA GLY A 67 2.14 -18.63 2.78
C GLY A 67 1.05 -18.37 3.83
N MET A 68 -0.09 -17.84 3.42
CA MET A 68 -1.23 -17.63 4.33
C MET A 68 -1.84 -18.94 4.84
N LEU A 69 -1.76 -20.05 4.10
CA LEU A 69 -2.15 -21.37 4.61
C LEU A 69 -1.32 -21.80 5.83
N GLY A 70 -0.07 -21.34 5.94
CA GLY A 70 0.76 -21.54 7.13
C GLY A 70 0.23 -20.84 8.39
N LEU A 71 -0.74 -19.92 8.25
CA LEU A 71 -1.44 -19.28 9.35
C LEU A 71 -2.71 -20.06 9.78
N SER A 72 -3.01 -21.18 9.14
CA SER A 72 -4.14 -22.05 9.49
C SER A 72 -4.06 -22.50 10.94
N GLY A 73 -5.16 -22.36 11.67
CA GLY A 73 -5.23 -22.59 13.12
C GLY A 73 -4.71 -21.41 13.98
N LYS A 74 -4.28 -20.31 13.36
CA LYS A 74 -3.85 -19.08 14.04
C LYS A 74 -4.62 -17.83 13.56
N GLU A 75 -5.72 -18.04 12.86
CA GLU A 75 -6.50 -16.99 12.19
C GLU A 75 -6.93 -15.89 13.16
N GLU A 76 -7.36 -16.27 14.37
CA GLU A 76 -7.74 -15.29 15.41
C GLU A 76 -6.55 -14.42 15.83
N THR A 77 -5.36 -15.01 15.97
CA THR A 77 -4.14 -14.30 16.38
C THR A 77 -3.73 -13.24 15.34
N VAL A 78 -3.98 -13.53 14.06
CA VAL A 78 -3.69 -12.63 12.93
C VAL A 78 -4.94 -11.91 12.43
N ARG A 79 -6.05 -12.01 13.14
CA ARG A 79 -7.30 -11.28 12.83
C ARG A 79 -7.81 -11.50 11.40
N ILE A 80 -7.61 -12.67 10.83
CA ILE A 80 -8.07 -13.07 9.50
C ILE A 80 -9.24 -14.02 9.64
N ASN A 81 -10.34 -13.75 8.94
CA ASN A 81 -11.54 -14.58 8.99
C ASN A 81 -11.57 -15.63 7.87
N SER A 82 -10.88 -15.38 6.77
CA SER A 82 -10.90 -16.25 5.59
C SER A 82 -9.55 -16.27 4.89
N LEU A 83 -8.93 -17.45 4.84
CA LEU A 83 -7.70 -17.66 4.07
C LEU A 83 -8.03 -17.75 2.58
N PRO A 84 -7.40 -16.94 1.72
CA PRO A 84 -7.76 -16.86 0.32
C PRO A 84 -7.10 -17.94 -0.53
N LYS A 85 -7.83 -18.41 -1.54
CA LYS A 85 -7.23 -19.11 -2.69
C LYS A 85 -6.67 -18.07 -3.68
N LYS A 86 -5.75 -18.48 -4.57
CA LYS A 86 -5.20 -17.63 -5.63
C LYS A 86 -6.30 -16.95 -6.47
N SER A 87 -7.33 -17.70 -6.88
CA SER A 87 -8.45 -17.15 -7.65
C SER A 87 -9.20 -16.07 -6.88
N THR A 88 -9.48 -16.32 -5.59
CA THR A 88 -10.15 -15.37 -4.70
C THR A 88 -9.36 -14.05 -4.57
N LEU A 89 -8.03 -14.14 -4.43
CA LEU A 89 -7.16 -12.95 -4.42
C LEU A 89 -7.20 -12.21 -5.76
N SER A 90 -7.13 -12.96 -6.88
CA SER A 90 -7.21 -12.37 -8.22
C SER A 90 -8.51 -11.61 -8.45
N ASP A 91 -9.63 -12.21 -8.05
CA ASP A 91 -10.95 -11.58 -8.19
C ASP A 91 -11.09 -10.36 -7.27
N ALA A 92 -10.59 -10.47 -6.05
CA ALA A 92 -10.56 -9.35 -5.11
C ALA A 92 -9.73 -8.17 -5.64
N ASN A 93 -8.54 -8.43 -6.22
CA ASN A 93 -7.70 -7.40 -6.82
C ASN A 93 -8.35 -6.71 -8.02
N LYS A 94 -9.18 -7.44 -8.79
CA LYS A 94 -9.91 -6.85 -9.93
C LYS A 94 -11.14 -6.05 -9.50
N GLY A 95 -11.83 -6.52 -8.46
CA GLY A 95 -13.15 -6.00 -8.11
C GLY A 95 -13.16 -4.91 -7.04
N ARG A 96 -12.17 -4.85 -6.17
CA ARG A 96 -12.14 -3.84 -5.09
C ARG A 96 -11.55 -2.51 -5.56
N LYS A 97 -12.21 -1.44 -5.15
CA LYS A 97 -11.78 -0.07 -5.46
C LYS A 97 -10.48 0.25 -4.71
N VAL A 98 -9.59 0.94 -5.38
CA VAL A 98 -8.32 1.44 -4.81
C VAL A 98 -8.57 2.40 -3.66
N ASP A 99 -9.63 3.21 -3.77
CA ASP A 99 -10.02 4.22 -2.76
C ASP A 99 -10.16 3.65 -1.34
N PHE A 100 -10.57 2.38 -1.19
CA PHE A 100 -10.62 1.71 0.10
C PHE A 100 -9.23 1.63 0.75
N PHE A 101 -8.21 1.26 -0.02
CA PHE A 101 -6.84 1.13 0.47
C PHE A 101 -6.20 2.48 0.72
N GLU A 102 -6.49 3.46 -0.14
CA GLU A 102 -6.05 4.85 0.00
C GLU A 102 -6.58 5.46 1.29
N GLU A 103 -7.86 5.27 1.61
CA GLU A 103 -8.46 5.73 2.86
C GLU A 103 -7.77 5.15 4.08
N ILE A 104 -7.49 3.83 4.08
CA ILE A 104 -6.77 3.18 5.18
C ILE A 104 -5.37 3.78 5.33
N TYR A 105 -4.67 3.98 4.22
CA TYR A 105 -3.33 4.58 4.22
C TYR A 105 -3.35 5.99 4.80
N THR A 106 -4.26 6.83 4.34
CA THR A 106 -4.41 8.22 4.82
C THR A 106 -4.70 8.26 6.31
N ASN A 107 -5.66 7.45 6.77
CA ASN A 107 -5.99 7.37 8.19
C ASN A 107 -4.81 6.88 9.07
N LEU A 108 -3.98 5.97 8.54
CA LEU A 108 -2.75 5.54 9.24
C LEU A 108 -1.72 6.67 9.31
N LEU A 109 -1.54 7.43 8.24
CA LEU A 109 -0.66 8.61 8.25
C LEU A 109 -1.14 9.65 9.26
N GLU A 110 -2.42 9.96 9.31
CA GLU A 110 -3.00 10.89 10.27
C GLU A 110 -2.78 10.41 11.71
N LYS A 111 -2.96 9.10 11.95
CA LYS A 111 -2.84 8.53 13.30
C LYS A 111 -1.39 8.43 13.78
N TYR A 112 -0.46 8.08 12.91
CA TYR A 112 0.91 7.72 13.28
C TYR A 112 1.98 8.65 12.71
N GLY A 113 1.64 9.58 11.83
CA GLY A 113 2.60 10.46 11.14
C GLY A 113 3.47 11.25 12.12
N PHE A 114 2.91 11.68 13.27
CA PHE A 114 3.65 12.40 14.30
C PHE A 114 4.81 11.58 14.91
N ILE A 115 4.69 10.24 14.92
CA ILE A 115 5.75 9.34 15.42
C ILE A 115 6.90 9.23 14.41
N LEU A 116 6.57 9.38 13.11
CA LEU A 116 7.54 9.24 12.02
C LEU A 116 8.34 10.54 11.79
N SER A 117 7.80 11.66 12.24
CA SER A 117 8.39 12.98 12.07
C SER A 117 9.63 13.15 12.98
N ASP A 118 10.78 13.49 12.39
CA ASP A 118 11.99 13.83 13.15
C ASP A 118 11.91 15.30 13.57
N SER A 119 11.68 15.54 14.86
CA SER A 119 11.58 16.90 15.43
C SER A 119 12.83 17.75 15.17
N ARG A 120 14.01 17.13 15.13
CA ARG A 120 15.27 17.83 14.84
C ARG A 120 15.32 18.39 13.42
N ILE A 121 14.73 17.69 12.47
CA ILE A 121 14.62 18.16 11.08
C ILE A 121 13.63 19.31 11.00
N LYS A 122 12.49 19.22 11.69
CA LYS A 122 11.49 20.30 11.73
C LYS A 122 12.01 21.61 12.32
N GLU A 123 12.83 21.55 13.34
CA GLU A 123 13.47 22.75 13.93
C GLU A 123 14.53 23.37 13.00
N ALA A 124 15.26 22.53 12.23
CA ALA A 124 16.31 22.99 11.32
C ALA A 124 15.74 23.59 10.01
N LEU A 125 14.54 23.19 9.60
CA LEU A 125 13.94 23.63 8.35
C LEU A 125 12.78 24.60 8.63
N SER A 126 12.92 25.85 8.19
CA SER A 126 11.84 26.86 8.22
C SER A 126 10.69 26.52 7.28
N LYS A 127 10.85 25.57 6.39
CA LYS A 127 9.89 25.13 5.37
C LYS A 127 9.75 23.60 5.36
N ASN A 128 8.58 23.13 5.00
CA ASN A 128 8.36 21.70 4.73
C ASN A 128 9.13 21.29 3.47
N VAL A 129 9.85 20.19 3.52
CA VAL A 129 10.58 19.65 2.38
C VAL A 129 9.88 18.42 1.84
N LYS A 130 9.59 18.42 0.55
CA LYS A 130 9.00 17.28 -0.16
C LYS A 130 9.88 16.84 -1.32
N ILE A 131 10.07 15.55 -1.44
CA ILE A 131 10.83 14.92 -2.53
C ILE A 131 9.83 14.38 -3.53
N VAL A 132 10.00 14.77 -4.79
CA VAL A 132 9.18 14.26 -5.91
C VAL A 132 10.01 13.27 -6.69
N ASP A 133 9.57 12.02 -6.74
CA ASP A 133 10.27 10.96 -7.46
C ASP A 133 9.31 10.13 -8.31
N SER A 134 9.86 9.48 -9.33
CA SER A 134 9.12 8.56 -10.17
C SER A 134 9.89 7.27 -10.42
N THR A 135 9.23 6.15 -10.19
CA THR A 135 9.79 4.82 -10.43
C THR A 135 9.00 4.12 -11.53
N THR A 136 9.71 3.55 -12.51
CA THR A 136 9.09 2.77 -13.58
C THR A 136 9.07 1.30 -13.22
N ILE A 137 7.88 0.72 -13.19
CA ILE A 137 7.64 -0.71 -13.00
C ILE A 137 7.44 -1.33 -14.37
N SER A 138 8.40 -2.16 -14.80
CA SER A 138 8.30 -2.88 -16.07
C SER A 138 7.32 -4.03 -15.95
N LEU A 139 6.41 -4.15 -16.93
CA LEU A 139 5.43 -5.21 -17.02
C LEU A 139 5.75 -6.16 -18.19
N PHE A 140 5.25 -7.39 -18.12
CA PHE A 140 5.36 -8.32 -19.23
C PHE A 140 4.68 -7.76 -20.49
N LYS A 141 5.23 -8.11 -21.68
CA LYS A 141 4.77 -7.60 -22.99
C LYS A 141 3.27 -7.78 -23.22
N ASP A 142 2.66 -8.80 -22.63
CA ASP A 142 1.24 -9.13 -22.83
C ASP A 142 0.30 -8.35 -21.88
N ILE A 143 0.86 -7.67 -20.89
CA ILE A 143 0.11 -6.82 -19.99
C ILE A 143 0.35 -5.37 -20.39
N LEU A 144 -0.70 -4.64 -20.73
CA LEU A 144 -0.63 -3.22 -21.11
C LEU A 144 0.21 -2.96 -22.38
N LYS A 145 -0.03 -3.71 -23.45
CA LYS A 145 0.68 -3.58 -24.75
C LYS A 145 0.75 -2.15 -25.30
N CYS A 146 -0.21 -1.31 -24.96
CA CYS A 146 -0.34 0.05 -25.51
C CYS A 146 0.23 1.14 -24.60
N VAL A 147 0.76 0.82 -23.40
CA VAL A 147 1.00 1.79 -22.33
C VAL A 147 2.49 1.99 -22.03
N GLY A 148 3.38 1.23 -22.69
CA GLY A 148 4.81 1.27 -22.45
C GLY A 148 5.56 2.22 -23.38
N ARG A 149 6.75 2.66 -22.96
CA ARG A 149 7.70 3.40 -23.79
C ARG A 149 8.20 2.49 -24.91
N LYS A 150 8.22 2.98 -26.15
CA LYS A 150 8.88 2.28 -27.26
C LYS A 150 10.37 2.11 -26.92
N SER A 151 10.88 0.88 -26.99
CA SER A 151 12.31 0.64 -26.85
C SER A 151 13.05 1.08 -28.12
N VAL A 152 14.35 1.33 -28.00
CA VAL A 152 15.24 1.63 -29.12
C VAL A 152 15.18 0.54 -30.20
N ASP A 153 14.92 -0.73 -29.80
CA ASP A 153 14.79 -1.89 -30.69
C ASP A 153 13.39 -2.09 -31.28
N GLY A 154 12.50 -1.10 -31.22
CA GLY A 154 11.16 -1.15 -31.79
C GLY A 154 10.15 -2.08 -31.05
N LYS A 155 10.57 -2.80 -30.02
CA LYS A 155 9.70 -3.65 -29.23
C LYS A 155 9.05 -2.83 -28.09
N SER A 156 7.75 -2.63 -28.14
CA SER A 156 7.03 -1.95 -27.06
C SER A 156 7.06 -2.82 -25.79
N LYS A 157 7.58 -2.26 -24.70
CA LYS A 157 7.49 -2.87 -23.36
C LYS A 157 6.35 -2.20 -22.61
N GLY A 158 5.47 -3.00 -22.00
CA GLY A 158 4.48 -2.49 -21.06
C GLY A 158 5.15 -1.98 -19.79
N GLY A 159 4.61 -0.92 -19.19
CA GLY A 159 5.12 -0.39 -17.95
C GLY A 159 4.17 0.61 -17.32
N ILE A 160 4.21 0.64 -15.99
CA ILE A 160 3.53 1.62 -15.16
C ILE A 160 4.59 2.50 -14.51
N LYS A 161 4.38 3.80 -14.51
CA LYS A 161 5.19 4.74 -13.74
C LYS A 161 4.44 5.11 -12.46
N SER A 162 5.07 4.90 -11.33
CA SER A 162 4.62 5.37 -10.02
C SER A 162 5.31 6.68 -9.72
N HIS A 163 4.54 7.74 -9.61
CA HIS A 163 5.01 9.04 -9.13
C HIS A 163 4.67 9.15 -7.66
N SER A 164 5.60 9.62 -6.85
CA SER A 164 5.40 9.79 -5.41
C SER A 164 5.91 11.15 -4.94
N VAL A 165 5.20 11.71 -3.98
CA VAL A 165 5.64 12.86 -3.19
C VAL A 165 5.90 12.34 -1.79
N ILE A 166 7.13 12.46 -1.32
CA ILE A 166 7.58 11.93 -0.04
C ILE A 166 7.89 13.12 0.88
N ASN A 167 7.33 13.12 2.08
CA ASN A 167 7.74 14.08 3.10
C ASN A 167 9.15 13.71 3.59
N ALA A 168 10.08 14.65 3.51
CA ALA A 168 11.48 14.38 3.82
C ALA A 168 11.71 14.05 5.30
N ASP A 169 10.94 14.64 6.21
CA ASP A 169 11.00 14.40 7.64
C ASP A 169 10.35 13.07 8.06
N GLU A 170 9.19 12.74 7.50
CA GLU A 170 8.45 11.52 7.83
C GLU A 170 8.93 10.29 7.02
N LYS A 171 9.60 10.52 5.90
CA LYS A 171 10.09 9.49 4.96
C LYS A 171 8.99 8.57 4.42
N VAL A 172 7.77 9.06 4.34
CA VAL A 172 6.61 8.35 3.81
C VAL A 172 5.97 9.10 2.65
N PRO A 173 5.41 8.39 1.65
CA PRO A 173 4.70 9.03 0.55
C PRO A 173 3.43 9.73 1.06
N SER A 174 3.27 11.01 0.75
CA SER A 174 2.05 11.78 1.01
C SER A 174 1.09 11.76 -0.18
N LEU A 175 1.61 11.51 -1.38
CA LEU A 175 0.83 11.37 -2.61
C LEU A 175 1.49 10.30 -3.48
N VAL A 176 0.68 9.38 -4.02
CA VAL A 176 1.12 8.39 -5.01
C VAL A 176 0.18 8.44 -6.20
N TRP A 177 0.73 8.50 -7.40
CA TRP A 177 -0.04 8.54 -8.63
C TRP A 177 0.57 7.63 -9.68
N PHE A 178 -0.27 6.83 -10.35
CA PHE A 178 0.17 5.89 -11.37
C PHE A 178 -0.18 6.39 -12.75
N THR A 179 0.79 6.29 -13.67
CA THR A 179 0.63 6.64 -15.08
C THR A 179 1.22 5.56 -15.97
N SER A 180 1.01 5.71 -17.28
CA SER A 180 1.78 4.95 -18.27
C SER A 180 3.27 5.27 -18.14
N ALA A 181 4.14 4.28 -18.34
CA ALA A 181 5.58 4.48 -18.41
C ALA A 181 6.02 5.49 -19.49
N ALA A 182 5.17 5.74 -20.50
CA ALA A 182 5.41 6.74 -21.53
C ALA A 182 5.10 8.18 -21.09
N THR A 183 4.43 8.37 -19.94
CA THR A 183 4.05 9.69 -19.44
C THR A 183 5.28 10.43 -18.92
N HIS A 184 5.43 11.70 -19.32
CA HIS A 184 6.50 12.56 -18.82
C HIS A 184 6.24 13.02 -17.39
N ASP A 185 7.29 13.10 -16.58
CA ASP A 185 7.20 13.42 -15.14
C ASP A 185 6.60 14.80 -14.88
N HIS A 186 6.83 15.77 -15.76
CA HIS A 186 6.27 17.11 -15.63
C HIS A 186 4.73 17.14 -15.61
N GLN A 187 4.04 16.10 -16.13
CA GLN A 187 2.59 16.00 -16.02
C GLN A 187 2.12 15.74 -14.58
N PHE A 188 2.95 15.06 -13.81
CA PHE A 188 2.68 14.84 -12.39
C PHE A 188 2.77 16.15 -11.58
N LEU A 189 3.71 17.01 -11.92
CA LEU A 189 3.87 18.31 -11.24
C LEU A 189 2.59 19.15 -11.26
N LYS A 190 1.77 19.04 -12.32
CA LYS A 190 0.48 19.72 -12.42
C LYS A 190 -0.56 19.24 -11.41
N LYS A 191 -0.36 18.06 -10.83
CA LYS A 191 -1.24 17.47 -9.79
C LYS A 191 -0.84 17.92 -8.39
N ILE A 192 0.38 18.39 -8.22
CA ILE A 192 0.89 18.85 -6.94
C ILE A 192 0.33 20.26 -6.69
N LYS A 193 -0.40 20.42 -5.60
CA LYS A 193 -0.78 21.74 -5.12
C LYS A 193 0.41 22.33 -4.39
N CYS A 194 1.05 23.31 -5.01
CA CYS A 194 2.16 24.03 -4.39
C CYS A 194 1.63 24.96 -3.31
N ASP A 195 2.38 25.07 -2.23
CA ASP A 195 2.14 25.98 -1.13
C ASP A 195 3.46 26.71 -0.81
N ASP A 196 3.37 27.97 -0.40
CA ASP A 196 4.53 28.87 -0.18
C ASP A 196 5.45 28.42 0.96
N ARG A 197 4.95 27.51 1.82
CA ARG A 197 5.70 26.95 2.95
C ARG A 197 6.39 25.62 2.63
N THR A 198 6.24 25.12 1.40
CA THR A 198 6.79 23.83 0.98
C THR A 198 7.82 24.00 -0.13
N VAL A 199 8.95 23.33 0.02
CA VAL A 199 9.99 23.24 -1.01
C VAL A 199 9.91 21.83 -1.61
N TYR A 200 9.89 21.74 -2.92
CA TYR A 200 9.85 20.48 -3.67
C TYR A 200 11.20 20.25 -4.36
N PHE A 201 11.74 19.05 -4.24
CA PHE A 201 12.96 18.57 -4.88
C PHE A 201 12.67 17.43 -5.84
#